data_156954ac7504adb7619a988bd1ecfc2a
#
_entry.id   156954ac7504adb7619a988bd1ecfc2a
#
_cell.length_a   1.000
_cell.length_b   1.000
_cell.length_c   1.000
_cell.angle_alpha   90.00
_cell.angle_beta   90.00
_cell.angle_gamma   90.00
#
_symmetry.space_group_name_H-M   'P 1'
#
loop_
_entity.id
_entity.type
_entity.pdbx_description
1 polymer ?
#
loop_
_entity_poly.entity_id
_entity_poly.type
_entity_poly.pdbx_seq_one_letter_code
_entity_poly.pdbx_strand_id
1 'polypeptide(L)'
;MLLAKNVCHHTRIFPQYSAIINQIQRSAISIPSNIAEGASRSSSAEFARYLEIAIGSAYELETQIELSYYFQYLDEKSYKKLISDVISVEKRIATFISKIRSK
;
A
#
# COMPACT_ATOMS: atom_id res chain seq x y z
N MET A 1 10.49 2.52 -0.70
CA MET A 1 9.65 1.42 -1.21
C MET A 1 9.31 1.63 -2.67
N LEU A 2 9.52 0.60 -3.46
CA LEU A 2 9.26 0.65 -4.90
C LEU A 2 7.78 0.86 -5.21
N LEU A 3 6.90 0.17 -4.46
CA LEU A 3 5.45 0.33 -4.66
C LEU A 3 5.01 1.77 -4.49
N ALA A 4 5.43 2.44 -3.42
CA ALA A 4 5.06 3.82 -3.17
C ALA A 4 5.56 4.75 -4.28
N LYS A 5 6.79 4.55 -4.76
CA LYS A 5 7.33 5.31 -5.87
C LYS A 5 6.53 5.10 -7.15
N ASN A 6 6.18 3.84 -7.45
CA ASN A 6 5.41 3.52 -8.65
C ASN A 6 4.01 4.12 -8.60
N VAL A 7 3.35 4.05 -7.45
CA VAL A 7 2.03 4.64 -7.26
C VAL A 7 2.10 6.15 -7.47
N CYS A 8 3.03 6.82 -6.84
CA CYS A 8 3.17 8.27 -6.99
C CYS A 8 3.50 8.67 -8.42
N HIS A 9 4.33 7.89 -9.12
CA HIS A 9 4.65 8.14 -10.51
C HIS A 9 3.40 8.04 -11.40
N HIS A 10 2.62 6.98 -11.25
CA HIS A 10 1.43 6.77 -12.08
C HIS A 10 0.31 7.76 -11.78
N THR A 11 0.19 8.22 -10.54
CA THR A 11 -0.87 9.16 -10.16
C THR A 11 -0.60 10.60 -10.59
N ARG A 12 0.62 10.92 -11.03
CA ARG A 12 0.92 12.27 -11.52
C ARG A 12 0.12 12.65 -12.76
N ILE A 13 -0.35 11.68 -13.52
CA ILE A 13 -1.14 11.95 -14.73
C ILE A 13 -2.65 12.03 -14.46
N PHE A 14 -3.07 11.85 -13.22
CA PHE A 14 -4.46 11.94 -12.82
C PHE A 14 -4.96 13.38 -12.93
N PRO A 15 -6.29 13.58 -13.07
CA PRO A 15 -6.85 14.91 -13.02
C PRO A 15 -6.42 15.64 -11.75
N GLN A 16 -6.00 16.89 -11.91
CA GLN A 16 -5.37 17.70 -10.85
C GLN A 16 -6.22 17.86 -9.60
N TYR A 17 -7.54 17.83 -9.75
CA TYR A 17 -8.47 18.07 -8.64
C TYR A 17 -9.10 16.80 -8.10
N SER A 18 -8.56 15.64 -8.47
CA SER A 18 -9.09 14.38 -7.97
C SER A 18 -8.67 14.16 -6.52
N ALA A 19 -9.65 14.05 -5.63
CA ALA A 19 -9.41 13.75 -4.22
C ALA A 19 -8.74 12.39 -4.05
N ILE A 20 -8.94 11.47 -5.01
CA ILE A 20 -8.38 10.13 -4.95
C ILE A 20 -6.87 10.13 -5.04
N ILE A 21 -6.25 11.13 -5.70
CA ILE A 21 -4.79 11.23 -5.78
C ILE A 21 -4.19 11.31 -4.38
N ASN A 22 -4.70 12.21 -3.54
CA ASN A 22 -4.18 12.40 -2.19
C ASN A 22 -4.35 11.13 -1.36
N GLN A 23 -5.48 10.46 -1.48
CA GLN A 23 -5.74 9.23 -0.74
C GLN A 23 -4.85 8.08 -1.18
N ILE A 24 -4.65 7.93 -2.49
CA ILE A 24 -3.76 6.90 -3.04
C ILE A 24 -2.33 7.12 -2.55
N GLN A 25 -1.83 8.34 -2.66
CA GLN A 25 -0.47 8.65 -2.25
C GLN A 25 -0.29 8.46 -0.76
N ARG A 26 -1.28 8.87 0.03
CA ARG A 26 -1.26 8.69 1.48
C ARG A 26 -1.24 7.22 1.87
N SER A 27 -2.09 6.40 1.26
CA SER A 27 -2.10 4.95 1.51
C SER A 27 -0.79 4.30 1.13
N ALA A 28 -0.24 4.68 -0.03
CA ALA A 28 1.03 4.12 -0.51
C ALA A 28 2.19 4.44 0.42
N ILE A 29 2.24 5.66 0.94
CA ILE A 29 3.31 6.12 1.85
C ILE A 29 3.12 5.50 3.24
N SER A 30 1.88 5.29 3.68
CA SER A 30 1.57 4.69 4.97
C SER A 30 2.14 3.28 5.12
N ILE A 31 2.25 2.51 4.03
CA ILE A 31 2.77 1.15 4.09
C ILE A 31 4.22 1.13 4.60
N PRO A 32 5.19 1.74 3.91
CA PRO A 32 6.57 1.72 4.37
C PRO A 32 6.75 2.48 5.68
N SER A 33 5.99 3.54 5.92
CA SER A 33 6.09 4.32 7.16
C SER A 33 5.74 3.48 8.37
N ASN A 34 4.68 2.69 8.30
CA ASN A 34 4.27 1.84 9.41
C ASN A 34 5.20 0.63 9.60
N ILE A 35 5.74 0.09 8.52
CA ILE A 35 6.74 -0.98 8.63
C ILE A 35 7.98 -0.46 9.35
N ALA A 36 8.47 0.70 8.96
CA ALA A 36 9.65 1.31 9.58
C ALA A 36 9.40 1.65 11.05
N GLU A 37 8.25 2.22 11.36
CA GLU A 37 7.88 2.56 12.73
C GLU A 37 7.80 1.31 13.59
N GLY A 38 7.17 0.25 13.08
CA GLY A 38 7.07 -1.02 13.81
C GLY A 38 8.43 -1.66 14.05
N ALA A 39 9.32 -1.59 13.05
CA ALA A 39 10.66 -2.18 13.16
C ALA A 39 11.50 -1.47 14.23
N SER A 40 11.18 -0.22 14.56
CA SER A 40 11.90 0.53 15.61
C SER A 40 11.42 0.20 17.02
N ARG A 41 10.32 -0.56 17.16
CA ARG A 41 9.77 -0.90 18.47
C ARG A 41 10.52 -2.06 19.11
N SER A 42 10.46 -2.12 20.45
CA SER A 42 11.23 -3.10 21.21
C SER A 42 10.53 -4.46 21.33
N SER A 43 9.22 -4.54 21.04
CA SER A 43 8.48 -5.79 21.20
C SER A 43 7.91 -6.29 19.88
N SER A 44 7.84 -7.63 19.77
CA SER A 44 7.23 -8.28 18.61
C SER A 44 5.75 -7.96 18.49
N ALA A 45 5.06 -7.83 19.62
CA ALA A 45 3.64 -7.49 19.66
C ALA A 45 3.37 -6.12 19.03
N GLU A 46 4.21 -5.14 19.38
CA GLU A 46 4.09 -3.80 18.81
C GLU A 46 4.44 -3.80 17.32
N PHE A 47 5.47 -4.55 16.92
CA PHE A 47 5.83 -4.66 15.51
C PHE A 47 4.67 -5.26 14.71
N ALA A 48 4.07 -6.35 15.20
CA ALA A 48 2.91 -6.96 14.54
C ALA A 48 1.76 -5.98 14.39
N ARG A 49 1.52 -5.15 15.40
CA ARG A 49 0.46 -4.14 15.35
C ARG A 49 0.70 -3.12 14.23
N TYR A 50 1.93 -2.63 14.07
CA TYR A 50 2.25 -1.70 12.99
C TYR A 50 2.17 -2.37 11.63
N LEU A 51 2.52 -3.65 11.54
CA LEU A 51 2.35 -4.41 10.30
C LEU A 51 0.87 -4.59 9.95
N GLU A 52 0.00 -4.73 10.93
CA GLU A 52 -1.44 -4.77 10.68
C GLU A 52 -1.96 -3.44 10.13
N ILE A 53 -1.45 -2.32 10.63
CA ILE A 53 -1.78 -1.01 10.08
C ILE A 53 -1.30 -0.92 8.62
N ALA A 54 -0.08 -1.40 8.37
CA ALA A 54 0.49 -1.37 7.02
C ALA A 54 -0.33 -2.21 6.03
N ILE A 55 -0.77 -3.42 6.42
CA ILE A 55 -1.56 -4.25 5.52
C ILE A 55 -2.94 -3.63 5.29
N GLY A 56 -3.53 -3.00 6.29
CA GLY A 56 -4.77 -2.24 6.13
C GLY A 56 -4.63 -1.12 5.11
N SER A 57 -3.51 -0.41 5.15
CA SER A 57 -3.21 0.62 4.15
C SER A 57 -3.06 0.02 2.75
N ALA A 58 -2.51 -1.18 2.64
CA ALA A 58 -2.37 -1.87 1.35
C ALA A 58 -3.75 -2.25 0.78
N TYR A 59 -4.66 -2.73 1.62
CA TYR A 59 -6.03 -3.04 1.19
C TYR A 59 -6.77 -1.78 0.74
N GLU A 60 -6.60 -0.67 1.45
CA GLU A 60 -7.17 0.61 1.01
C GLU A 60 -6.60 1.04 -0.34
N LEU A 61 -5.29 0.90 -0.51
CA LEU A 61 -4.62 1.24 -1.76
C LEU A 61 -5.14 0.38 -2.91
N GLU A 62 -5.32 -0.91 -2.68
CA GLU A 62 -5.87 -1.81 -3.70
C GLU A 62 -7.25 -1.32 -4.18
N THR A 63 -8.13 -0.98 -3.24
CA THR A 63 -9.46 -0.46 -3.56
C THR A 63 -9.37 0.85 -4.35
N GLN A 64 -8.48 1.75 -3.94
CA GLN A 64 -8.30 3.04 -4.60
C GLN A 64 -7.77 2.87 -6.02
N ILE A 65 -6.87 1.91 -6.24
CA ILE A 65 -6.36 1.59 -7.58
C ILE A 65 -7.49 1.05 -8.46
N GLU A 66 -8.33 0.17 -7.93
CA GLU A 66 -9.48 -0.37 -8.66
C GLU A 66 -10.47 0.74 -9.05
N LEU A 67 -10.76 1.65 -8.12
CA LEU A 67 -11.63 2.79 -8.41
C LEU A 67 -11.02 3.70 -9.46
N SER A 68 -9.72 3.92 -9.41
CA SER A 68 -9.01 4.75 -10.38
C SER A 68 -9.10 4.17 -11.79
N TYR A 69 -9.02 2.86 -11.88
CA TYR A 69 -9.21 2.17 -13.17
C TYR A 69 -10.66 2.30 -13.65
N TYR A 70 -11.60 2.11 -12.75
CA TYR A 70 -13.02 2.26 -13.05
C TYR A 70 -13.34 3.67 -13.58
N PHE A 71 -12.74 4.70 -12.98
CA PHE A 71 -12.92 6.08 -13.41
C PHE A 71 -12.04 6.46 -14.60
N GLN A 72 -11.31 5.51 -15.16
CA GLN A 72 -10.46 5.71 -16.34
C GLN A 72 -9.27 6.66 -16.09
N TYR A 73 -8.83 6.77 -14.85
CA TYR A 73 -7.62 7.53 -14.50
C TYR A 73 -6.34 6.72 -14.76
N LEU A 74 -6.45 5.39 -14.85
CA LEU A 74 -5.34 4.49 -15.14
C LEU A 74 -5.68 3.69 -16.40
N ASP A 75 -4.68 3.46 -17.25
CA ASP A 75 -4.83 2.51 -18.35
C ASP A 75 -4.74 1.08 -17.81
N GLU A 76 -5.10 0.12 -18.66
CA GLU A 76 -5.13 -1.29 -18.25
C GLU A 76 -3.76 -1.80 -17.85
N LYS A 77 -2.71 -1.40 -18.55
CA LYS A 77 -1.35 -1.85 -18.27
C LYS A 77 -0.87 -1.36 -16.89
N SER A 78 -1.08 -0.07 -16.61
CA SER A 78 -0.72 0.51 -15.32
C SER A 78 -1.54 -0.11 -14.19
N TYR A 79 -2.83 -0.30 -14.41
CA TYR A 79 -3.71 -0.93 -13.44
C TYR A 79 -3.24 -2.33 -13.07
N LYS A 80 -2.98 -3.18 -14.08
CA LYS A 80 -2.55 -4.56 -13.83
C LYS A 80 -1.23 -4.61 -13.07
N LYS A 81 -0.29 -3.73 -13.40
CA LYS A 81 0.97 -3.67 -12.71
C LYS A 81 0.81 -3.27 -11.24
N LEU A 82 0.06 -2.20 -10.99
CA LEU A 82 -0.12 -1.70 -9.62
C LEU A 82 -0.91 -2.68 -8.75
N ILE A 83 -1.94 -3.33 -9.29
CA ILE A 83 -2.70 -4.35 -8.56
C ILE A 83 -1.80 -5.53 -8.22
N SER A 84 -1.00 -6.01 -9.16
CA SER A 84 -0.06 -7.10 -8.91
C SER A 84 0.93 -6.75 -7.81
N ASP A 85 1.47 -5.53 -7.85
CA ASP A 85 2.45 -5.07 -6.87
C ASP A 85 1.83 -4.97 -5.47
N VAL A 86 0.63 -4.40 -5.35
CA VAL A 86 0.01 -4.24 -4.02
C VAL A 86 -0.40 -5.58 -3.43
N ILE A 87 -0.91 -6.51 -4.23
CA ILE A 87 -1.25 -7.85 -3.76
C ILE A 87 -0.01 -8.57 -3.27
N SER A 88 1.11 -8.45 -3.99
CA SER A 88 2.39 -9.02 -3.56
C SER A 88 2.82 -8.48 -2.19
N VAL A 89 2.68 -7.17 -1.98
CA VAL A 89 3.01 -6.55 -0.70
C VAL A 89 2.09 -7.05 0.41
N GLU A 90 0.79 -7.16 0.16
CA GLU A 90 -0.17 -7.70 1.12
C GLU A 90 0.23 -9.11 1.59
N LYS A 91 0.57 -9.97 0.64
CA LYS A 91 0.97 -11.34 0.95
C LYS A 91 2.24 -11.40 1.79
N ARG A 92 3.23 -10.57 1.47
CA ARG A 92 4.48 -10.52 2.22
C ARG A 92 4.27 -10.01 3.64
N ILE A 93 3.45 -8.98 3.82
CA ILE A 93 3.15 -8.47 5.15
C ILE A 93 2.39 -9.49 5.97
N ALA A 94 1.38 -10.14 5.37
CA ALA A 94 0.61 -11.18 6.06
C ALA A 94 1.50 -12.33 6.53
N THR A 95 2.43 -12.77 5.68
CA THR A 95 3.39 -13.82 6.04
C THR A 95 4.29 -13.37 7.18
N PHE A 96 4.74 -12.12 7.17
CA PHE A 96 5.58 -11.57 8.21
C PHE A 96 4.85 -11.54 9.56
N ILE A 97 3.60 -11.07 9.56
CA ILE A 97 2.77 -11.05 10.77
C ILE A 97 2.64 -12.46 11.34
N SER A 98 2.34 -13.41 10.48
CA SER A 98 2.19 -14.82 10.86
C SER A 98 3.46 -15.36 11.53
N LYS A 99 4.62 -15.07 10.96
CA LYS A 99 5.91 -15.50 11.51
C LYS A 99 6.19 -14.89 12.88
N ILE A 100 5.89 -13.61 13.06
CA ILE A 100 6.08 -12.93 14.33
C ILE A 100 5.18 -13.54 15.41
N ARG A 101 3.92 -13.83 15.08
CA ARG A 101 2.94 -14.33 16.02
C ARG A 101 3.08 -15.80 16.35
N SER A 102 3.79 -16.55 15.52
CA SER A 102 4.00 -17.99 15.75
C SER A 102 5.17 -18.28 16.68
N LYS A 103 5.93 -17.29 17.09
CA LYS A 103 7.08 -17.46 18.00
C LYS A 103 6.68 -17.55 19.45
#